data_6e837acc82bc337bdcd17dbcbb56ff68
#
_entry.id   6e837acc82bc337bdcd17dbcbb56ff68
#
_cell.length_a   1.000
_cell.length_b   1.000
_cell.length_c   1.000
_cell.angle_alpha   90.00
_cell.angle_beta   90.00
_cell.angle_gamma   90.00
#
_symmetry.space_group_name_H-M   'P 1'
#
loop_
_entity.id
_entity.type
_entity.pdbx_description
1 polymer ?
#
loop_
_entity_poly.entity_id
_entity_poly.type
_entity_poly.pdbx_seq_one_letter_code
_entity_poly.pdbx_strand_id
1 'polypeptide(L)'
;RGQEDAEAFGRSTDCFSRNGELAASCTESLSRLTDEDAYGLQNLIFDTPAKVRYFAWVYPLTLLAVATLLAAPFYPLSLLLFMAIFAVNLYIHYSNKLNVSLYGSAVKQLSLALRTARELAVEEVPGTEEATGQIRQVAEVERRSRVVGTQGDSANELAAIAWLFIELAKVAFNIEVILFQRFIGSITARRDAIHGMFRFIGETDAAISVARLRSETQTCRPQFVDGKYLKAEQVVHPLIDGCVPNTLVLDGTGLLLTGSNMSGKTT
;
A
#
# COMPACT_ATOMS: atom_id res chain seq x y z
N ARG A 1 0.66 -20.69 7.90
CA ARG A 1 -0.70 -20.83 7.34
C ARG A 1 -1.21 -22.22 7.70
N GLY A 2 -2.46 -22.34 8.16
CA GLY A 2 -3.09 -23.62 8.47
C GLY A 2 -3.46 -24.40 7.21
N GLN A 3 -3.90 -25.65 7.38
CA GLN A 3 -4.37 -26.49 6.29
C GLN A 3 -5.54 -25.84 5.53
N GLU A 4 -6.48 -25.24 6.26
CA GLU A 4 -7.64 -24.53 5.67
C GLU A 4 -7.22 -23.38 4.72
N ASP A 5 -6.20 -22.58 5.09
CA ASP A 5 -5.67 -21.52 4.25
C ASP A 5 -5.04 -22.08 2.96
N ALA A 6 -4.32 -23.21 3.06
CA ALA A 6 -3.69 -23.85 1.92
C ALA A 6 -4.73 -24.44 0.96
N GLU A 7 -5.82 -25.01 1.49
CA GLU A 7 -6.93 -25.50 0.68
C GLU A 7 -7.71 -24.37 0.01
N ALA A 8 -7.95 -23.28 0.73
CA ALA A 8 -8.59 -22.08 0.16
C ALA A 8 -7.75 -21.51 -0.99
N PHE A 9 -6.44 -21.35 -0.79
CA PHE A 9 -5.52 -20.90 -1.83
C PHE A 9 -5.48 -21.87 -3.02
N GLY A 10 -5.53 -23.19 -2.76
CA GLY A 10 -5.62 -24.23 -3.79
C GLY A 10 -6.89 -24.06 -4.65
N ARG A 11 -8.05 -23.77 -4.05
CA ARG A 11 -9.31 -23.48 -4.77
C ARG A 11 -9.19 -22.26 -5.67
N SER A 12 -8.55 -21.20 -5.17
CA SER A 12 -8.29 -19.97 -5.96
C SER A 12 -7.40 -20.26 -7.16
N THR A 13 -6.33 -21.03 -6.98
CA THR A 13 -5.44 -21.44 -8.06
C THR A 13 -6.18 -22.26 -9.13
N ASP A 14 -7.08 -23.16 -8.72
CA ASP A 14 -7.88 -23.97 -9.66
C ASP A 14 -8.88 -23.15 -10.46
N CYS A 15 -9.46 -22.11 -9.83
CA CYS A 15 -10.34 -21.19 -10.52
C CYS A 15 -9.61 -20.55 -11.72
N PHE A 16 -8.41 -20.01 -11.49
CA PHE A 16 -7.60 -19.39 -12.54
C PHE A 16 -7.04 -20.38 -13.56
N SER A 17 -6.70 -21.62 -13.14
CA SER A 17 -6.27 -22.66 -14.06
C SER A 17 -7.35 -23.10 -15.05
N ARG A 18 -8.64 -23.01 -14.64
CA ARG A 18 -9.79 -23.38 -15.48
C ARG A 18 -10.31 -22.23 -16.35
N ASN A 19 -10.05 -21.00 -15.93
CA ASN A 19 -10.56 -19.80 -16.60
C ASN A 19 -9.40 -18.87 -16.95
N GLY A 20 -8.79 -19.07 -18.12
CA GLY A 20 -7.66 -18.29 -18.61
C GLY A 20 -8.04 -16.84 -18.95
N GLU A 21 -9.29 -16.57 -19.37
CA GLU A 21 -9.77 -15.21 -19.65
C GLU A 21 -9.85 -14.40 -18.36
N LEU A 22 -10.39 -14.98 -17.29
CA LEU A 22 -10.41 -14.36 -15.96
C LEU A 22 -8.99 -14.08 -15.47
N ALA A 23 -8.07 -15.03 -15.60
CA ALA A 23 -6.68 -14.85 -15.22
C ALA A 23 -6.01 -13.69 -16.01
N ALA A 24 -6.30 -13.56 -17.30
CA ALA A 24 -5.78 -12.47 -18.15
C ALA A 24 -6.34 -11.10 -17.73
N SER A 25 -7.68 -10.99 -17.51
CA SER A 25 -8.32 -9.76 -17.03
C SER A 25 -7.76 -9.29 -15.69
N CYS A 26 -7.64 -10.23 -14.73
CA CYS A 26 -7.04 -9.93 -13.43
C CYS A 26 -5.57 -9.52 -13.54
N THR A 27 -4.79 -10.16 -14.42
CA THR A 27 -3.37 -9.81 -14.65
C THR A 27 -3.24 -8.39 -15.21
N GLU A 28 -4.12 -7.97 -16.13
CA GLU A 28 -4.16 -6.59 -16.64
C GLU A 28 -4.40 -5.58 -15.51
N SER A 29 -5.39 -5.84 -14.64
CA SER A 29 -5.68 -4.98 -13.49
C SER A 29 -4.50 -4.91 -12.51
N LEU A 30 -3.84 -6.04 -12.24
CA LEU A 30 -2.67 -6.12 -11.35
C LEU A 30 -1.43 -5.43 -11.94
N SER A 31 -1.24 -5.48 -13.27
CA SER A 31 -0.07 -4.86 -13.92
C SER A 31 0.04 -3.35 -13.69
N ARG A 32 -1.08 -2.70 -13.37
CA ARG A 32 -1.13 -1.27 -13.04
C ARG A 32 -0.49 -0.93 -11.68
N LEU A 33 -0.22 -1.93 -10.83
CA LEU A 33 0.41 -1.76 -9.52
C LEU A 33 1.96 -1.75 -9.58
N THR A 34 2.55 -1.95 -10.74
CA THR A 34 4.02 -2.05 -10.92
C THR A 34 4.74 -0.68 -10.96
N ASP A 35 4.10 0.39 -10.52
CA ASP A 35 4.71 1.73 -10.47
C ASP A 35 5.81 1.80 -9.40
N GLU A 36 6.98 2.34 -9.77
CA GLU A 36 8.20 2.37 -8.94
C GLU A 36 8.05 3.17 -7.63
N ASP A 37 7.04 4.04 -7.53
CA ASP A 37 6.75 4.85 -6.35
C ASP A 37 6.02 4.11 -5.21
N ALA A 38 5.90 2.78 -5.29
CA ALA A 38 5.07 1.95 -4.40
C ALA A 38 5.46 1.93 -2.90
N TYR A 39 6.65 2.37 -2.53
CA TYR A 39 7.17 2.20 -1.16
C TYR A 39 6.63 3.20 -0.13
N GLY A 40 6.12 4.35 -0.54
CA GLY A 40 5.65 5.39 0.40
C GLY A 40 4.49 4.94 1.27
N LEU A 41 3.48 4.28 0.69
CA LEU A 41 2.32 3.77 1.42
C LEU A 41 2.69 2.58 2.32
N GLN A 42 3.57 1.69 1.84
CA GLN A 42 4.04 0.54 2.59
C GLN A 42 4.71 0.99 3.90
N ASN A 43 5.61 1.96 3.85
CA ASN A 43 6.29 2.50 5.02
C ASN A 43 5.29 3.14 6.01
N LEU A 44 4.25 3.82 5.53
CA LEU A 44 3.23 4.42 6.38
C LEU A 44 2.30 3.39 7.06
N ILE A 45 2.10 2.22 6.44
CA ILE A 45 1.22 1.17 6.97
C ILE A 45 1.97 0.23 7.91
N PHE A 46 3.18 -0.18 7.54
CA PHE A 46 3.93 -1.22 8.26
C PHE A 46 4.88 -0.66 9.31
N ASP A 47 5.43 0.53 9.09
CA ASP A 47 6.31 1.20 10.04
C ASP A 47 5.53 2.03 11.08
N THR A 48 6.25 2.50 12.10
CA THR A 48 5.70 3.48 13.03
C THR A 48 5.41 4.78 12.29
N PRO A 49 4.17 5.33 12.40
CA PRO A 49 3.84 6.56 11.71
C PRO A 49 4.83 7.69 12.03
N ALA A 50 5.31 8.37 11.01
CA ALA A 50 6.20 9.51 11.19
C ALA A 50 5.51 10.56 12.07
N LYS A 51 6.12 10.87 13.22
CA LYS A 51 5.59 11.89 14.14
C LYS A 51 5.68 13.27 13.48
N VAL A 52 4.55 13.95 13.35
CA VAL A 52 4.50 15.35 12.91
C VAL A 52 5.15 16.21 13.99
N ARG A 53 6.22 16.91 13.61
CA ARG A 53 6.92 17.83 14.52
C ARG A 53 6.08 19.06 14.78
N TYR A 54 6.05 19.51 16.03
CA TYR A 54 5.34 20.73 16.48
C TYR A 54 3.82 20.69 16.26
N PHE A 55 3.19 19.52 16.10
CA PHE A 55 1.77 19.40 15.78
C PHE A 55 0.85 20.09 16.80
N ALA A 56 1.22 20.09 18.09
CA ALA A 56 0.45 20.79 19.14
C ALA A 56 0.30 22.29 18.87
N TRP A 57 1.24 22.91 18.15
CA TRP A 57 1.23 24.34 17.82
C TRP A 57 0.51 24.65 16.49
N VAL A 58 0.29 23.66 15.65
CA VAL A 58 -0.30 23.84 14.31
C VAL A 58 -1.68 24.49 14.38
N TYR A 59 -2.59 23.96 15.18
CA TYR A 59 -3.95 24.52 15.31
C TYR A 59 -3.98 25.91 15.95
N PRO A 60 -3.32 26.16 17.09
CA PRO A 60 -3.26 27.51 17.67
C PRO A 60 -2.68 28.54 16.72
N LEU A 61 -1.58 28.24 16.03
CA LEU A 61 -0.95 29.14 15.07
C LEU A 61 -1.82 29.38 13.84
N THR A 62 -2.50 28.35 13.34
CA THR A 62 -3.45 28.50 12.22
C THR A 62 -4.62 29.41 12.62
N LEU A 63 -5.20 29.19 13.80
CA LEU A 63 -6.29 30.06 14.31
C LEU A 63 -5.83 31.49 14.48
N LEU A 64 -4.64 31.70 15.05
CA LEU A 64 -4.07 33.05 15.24
C LEU A 64 -3.74 33.72 13.90
N ALA A 65 -3.24 32.99 12.90
CA ALA A 65 -3.01 33.49 11.54
C ALA A 65 -4.31 33.98 10.90
N VAL A 66 -5.39 33.19 11.01
CA VAL A 66 -6.72 33.60 10.52
C VAL A 66 -7.22 34.82 11.24
N ALA A 67 -7.12 34.88 12.58
CA ALA A 67 -7.58 35.99 13.38
C ALA A 67 -6.83 37.29 13.03
N THR A 68 -5.50 37.25 12.87
CA THR A 68 -4.69 38.43 12.51
C THR A 68 -4.99 38.92 11.09
N LEU A 69 -5.24 37.99 10.15
CA LEU A 69 -5.63 38.36 8.78
C LEU A 69 -7.01 39.01 8.73
N LEU A 70 -7.99 38.51 9.50
CA LEU A 70 -9.33 39.09 9.60
C LEU A 70 -9.33 40.46 10.33
N ALA A 71 -8.39 40.70 11.24
CA ALA A 71 -8.22 41.98 11.93
C ALA A 71 -7.54 43.04 11.08
N ALA A 72 -6.83 42.66 10.00
CA ALA A 72 -6.04 43.57 9.18
C ALA A 72 -6.78 44.77 8.61
N PRO A 73 -8.05 44.69 8.16
CA PRO A 73 -8.81 45.88 7.70
C PRO A 73 -9.06 46.92 8.78
N PHE A 74 -9.11 46.50 10.06
CA PHE A 74 -9.39 47.37 11.20
C PHE A 74 -8.11 47.83 11.90
N TYR A 75 -7.10 46.97 11.92
CA TYR A 75 -5.82 47.17 12.60
C TYR A 75 -4.66 46.78 11.69
N PRO A 76 -4.15 47.65 10.81
CA PRO A 76 -3.09 47.33 9.84
C PRO A 76 -1.82 46.74 10.48
N LEU A 77 -1.55 47.09 11.76
CA LEU A 77 -0.41 46.55 12.50
C LEU A 77 -0.50 45.01 12.71
N SER A 78 -1.72 44.44 12.63
CA SER A 78 -1.92 42.98 12.71
C SER A 78 -1.24 42.22 11.56
N LEU A 79 -0.96 42.86 10.42
CA LEU A 79 -0.19 42.31 9.34
C LEU A 79 1.25 41.97 9.73
N LEU A 80 1.89 42.75 10.59
CA LEU A 80 3.23 42.44 11.09
C LEU A 80 3.20 41.19 11.97
N LEU A 81 2.16 41.03 12.79
CA LEU A 81 1.96 39.83 13.58
C LEU A 81 1.68 38.62 12.69
N PHE A 82 0.84 38.77 11.65
CA PHE A 82 0.60 37.72 10.64
C PHE A 82 1.91 37.29 9.97
N MET A 83 2.77 38.23 9.57
CA MET A 83 4.08 37.91 8.98
C MET A 83 4.99 37.14 9.93
N ALA A 84 5.00 37.48 11.23
CA ALA A 84 5.74 36.72 12.22
C ALA A 84 5.21 35.31 12.39
N ILE A 85 3.88 35.12 12.43
CA ILE A 85 3.22 33.81 12.48
C ILE A 85 3.52 33.00 11.21
N PHE A 86 3.45 33.66 10.04
CA PHE A 86 3.79 33.04 8.76
C PHE A 86 5.23 32.48 8.77
N ALA A 87 6.21 33.22 9.29
CA ALA A 87 7.59 32.76 9.41
C ALA A 87 7.70 31.49 10.30
N VAL A 88 6.95 31.44 11.41
CA VAL A 88 6.89 30.25 12.28
C VAL A 88 6.22 29.07 11.55
N ASN A 89 5.11 29.31 10.85
CA ASN A 89 4.42 28.30 10.08
C ASN A 89 5.29 27.76 8.93
N LEU A 90 6.07 28.63 8.28
CA LEU A 90 7.05 28.23 7.27
C LEU A 90 8.12 27.30 7.86
N TYR A 91 8.61 27.59 9.06
CA TYR A 91 9.55 26.71 9.76
C TYR A 91 8.93 25.34 10.09
N ILE A 92 7.68 25.32 10.57
CA ILE A 92 6.94 24.07 10.84
C ILE A 92 6.75 23.27 9.53
N HIS A 93 6.36 23.94 8.45
CA HIS A 93 6.20 23.32 7.13
C HIS A 93 7.49 22.67 6.66
N TYR A 94 8.61 23.40 6.69
CA TYR A 94 9.92 22.89 6.30
C TYR A 94 10.38 21.72 7.18
N SER A 95 10.11 21.77 8.49
CA SER A 95 10.45 20.70 9.44
C SER A 95 9.67 19.38 9.16
N ASN A 96 8.55 19.47 8.46
CA ASN A 96 7.69 18.36 8.09
C ASN A 96 7.70 18.04 6.58
N LYS A 97 8.54 18.73 5.78
CA LYS A 97 8.54 18.61 4.31
C LYS A 97 8.66 17.17 3.82
N LEU A 98 9.49 16.36 4.45
CA LEU A 98 9.65 14.93 4.10
C LEU A 98 8.34 14.15 4.32
N ASN A 99 7.67 14.39 5.45
CA ASN A 99 6.41 13.74 5.78
C ASN A 99 5.31 14.14 4.78
N VAL A 100 5.25 15.42 4.40
CA VAL A 100 4.29 15.94 3.43
C VAL A 100 4.51 15.38 2.03
N SER A 101 5.77 15.23 1.59
CA SER A 101 6.08 14.62 0.28
C SER A 101 5.66 13.15 0.20
N LEU A 102 5.86 12.39 1.28
CA LEU A 102 5.41 11.00 1.38
C LEU A 102 3.88 10.88 1.33
N TYR A 103 3.16 11.89 1.81
CA TYR A 103 1.70 11.92 1.77
C TYR A 103 1.14 11.89 0.35
N GLY A 104 1.68 12.70 -0.55
CA GLY A 104 1.23 12.76 -1.95
C GLY A 104 1.34 11.42 -2.68
N SER A 105 2.49 10.75 -2.54
CA SER A 105 2.72 9.43 -3.15
C SER A 105 1.84 8.35 -2.49
N ALA A 106 1.74 8.34 -1.16
CA ALA A 106 0.94 7.37 -0.43
C ALA A 106 -0.56 7.42 -0.77
N VAL A 107 -1.13 8.63 -0.98
CA VAL A 107 -2.53 8.78 -1.40
C VAL A 107 -2.73 8.24 -2.82
N LYS A 108 -1.83 8.53 -3.76
CA LYS A 108 -1.90 8.00 -5.13
C LYS A 108 -1.86 6.47 -5.13
N GLN A 109 -0.96 5.89 -4.35
CA GLN A 109 -0.81 4.43 -4.23
C GLN A 109 -2.04 3.78 -3.60
N LEU A 110 -2.59 4.38 -2.54
CA LEU A 110 -3.83 3.89 -1.92
C LEU A 110 -4.99 3.92 -2.91
N SER A 111 -5.11 4.99 -3.71
CA SER A 111 -6.13 5.11 -4.76
C SER A 111 -5.97 4.06 -5.84
N LEU A 112 -4.73 3.78 -6.27
CA LEU A 112 -4.43 2.77 -7.27
C LEU A 112 -4.72 1.37 -6.75
N ALA A 113 -4.25 1.01 -5.55
CA ALA A 113 -4.53 -0.27 -4.92
C ALA A 113 -6.04 -0.50 -4.70
N LEU A 114 -6.77 0.55 -4.27
CA LEU A 114 -8.21 0.48 -4.10
C LEU A 114 -8.94 0.26 -5.44
N ARG A 115 -8.50 0.92 -6.51
CA ARG A 115 -9.04 0.72 -7.85
C ARG A 115 -8.83 -0.72 -8.31
N THR A 116 -7.61 -1.24 -8.22
CA THR A 116 -7.29 -2.62 -8.57
C THR A 116 -8.12 -3.62 -7.74
N ALA A 117 -8.22 -3.44 -6.41
CA ALA A 117 -9.03 -4.31 -5.57
C ALA A 117 -10.51 -4.32 -5.97
N ARG A 118 -11.07 -3.18 -6.42
CA ARG A 118 -12.43 -3.09 -6.92
C ARG A 118 -12.60 -3.80 -8.26
N GLU A 119 -11.66 -3.65 -9.17
CA GLU A 119 -11.66 -4.33 -10.47
C GLU A 119 -11.63 -5.85 -10.25
N LEU A 120 -10.77 -6.36 -9.38
CA LEU A 120 -10.72 -7.77 -9.00
C LEU A 120 -12.04 -8.25 -8.33
N ALA A 121 -12.65 -7.42 -7.51
CA ALA A 121 -13.91 -7.76 -6.85
C ALA A 121 -15.09 -7.82 -7.83
N VAL A 122 -15.09 -7.03 -8.91
CA VAL A 122 -16.09 -7.09 -9.98
C VAL A 122 -16.01 -8.41 -10.76
N GLU A 123 -14.82 -8.97 -10.92
CA GLU A 123 -14.57 -10.27 -11.57
C GLU A 123 -14.98 -11.47 -10.67
N GLU A 124 -15.51 -11.21 -9.47
CA GLU A 124 -15.97 -12.22 -8.51
C GLU A 124 -14.92 -13.30 -8.22
N VAL A 125 -13.64 -12.91 -8.14
CA VAL A 125 -12.54 -13.83 -7.83
C VAL A 125 -12.68 -14.41 -6.42
N PRO A 126 -12.11 -15.58 -6.13
CA PRO A 126 -12.15 -16.17 -4.79
C PRO A 126 -11.64 -15.20 -3.72
N GLY A 127 -12.41 -15.03 -2.62
CA GLY A 127 -12.11 -14.09 -1.54
C GLY A 127 -12.78 -12.72 -1.66
N THR A 128 -13.51 -12.43 -2.74
CA THR A 128 -14.22 -11.17 -2.97
C THR A 128 -15.23 -10.84 -1.86
N GLU A 129 -15.97 -11.82 -1.35
CA GLU A 129 -16.96 -11.60 -0.29
C GLU A 129 -16.33 -11.00 0.96
N GLU A 130 -15.22 -11.58 1.43
CA GLU A 130 -14.46 -11.10 2.59
C GLU A 130 -13.82 -9.73 2.31
N ALA A 131 -13.25 -9.54 1.13
CA ALA A 131 -12.56 -8.31 0.72
C ALA A 131 -13.51 -7.12 0.56
N THR A 132 -14.78 -7.33 0.18
CA THR A 132 -15.74 -6.24 -0.11
C THR A 132 -15.92 -5.29 1.08
N GLY A 133 -16.02 -5.83 2.29
CA GLY A 133 -16.12 -5.03 3.52
C GLY A 133 -14.87 -4.15 3.76
N GLN A 134 -13.70 -4.71 3.52
CA GLN A 134 -12.40 -4.05 3.66
C GLN A 134 -12.23 -2.96 2.60
N ILE A 135 -12.54 -3.25 1.33
CA ILE A 135 -12.51 -2.31 0.21
C ILE A 135 -13.41 -1.09 0.49
N ARG A 136 -14.60 -1.29 1.06
CA ARG A 136 -15.51 -0.18 1.44
C ARG A 136 -14.90 0.72 2.50
N GLN A 137 -14.28 0.15 3.53
CA GLN A 137 -13.62 0.92 4.61
C GLN A 137 -12.42 1.72 4.08
N VAL A 138 -11.61 1.12 3.20
CA VAL A 138 -10.47 1.80 2.56
C VAL A 138 -10.95 2.92 1.64
N ALA A 139 -12.06 2.73 0.93
CA ALA A 139 -12.67 3.75 0.08
C ALA A 139 -13.06 5.02 0.85
N GLU A 140 -13.48 4.90 2.11
CA GLU A 140 -13.74 6.06 2.96
C GLU A 140 -12.47 6.84 3.29
N VAL A 141 -11.36 6.14 3.57
CA VAL A 141 -10.05 6.77 3.82
C VAL A 141 -9.61 7.54 2.59
N GLU A 142 -9.64 6.90 1.43
CA GLU A 142 -9.23 7.47 0.15
C GLU A 142 -10.07 8.70 -0.21
N ARG A 143 -11.40 8.62 -0.10
CA ARG A 143 -12.30 9.74 -0.39
C ARG A 143 -12.00 10.98 0.46
N ARG A 144 -11.70 10.79 1.75
CA ARG A 144 -11.34 11.89 2.68
C ARG A 144 -9.97 12.49 2.37
N SER A 145 -9.09 11.73 1.74
CA SER A 145 -7.73 12.12 1.43
C SER A 145 -7.58 12.83 0.08
N ARG A 146 -8.50 12.59 -0.87
CA ARG A 146 -8.48 13.19 -2.23
C ARG A 146 -8.56 14.72 -2.26
N VAL A 147 -9.12 15.35 -1.24
CA VAL A 147 -9.38 16.80 -1.20
C VAL A 147 -8.13 17.67 -1.43
N VAL A 148 -6.93 17.08 -1.42
CA VAL A 148 -5.65 17.81 -1.43
C VAL A 148 -4.75 17.52 -2.61
N GLY A 149 -5.04 16.51 -3.40
CA GLY A 149 -4.17 16.00 -4.48
C GLY A 149 -4.28 16.72 -5.83
N THR A 150 -4.85 17.90 -5.92
CA THR A 150 -4.86 18.68 -7.17
C THR A 150 -3.51 19.35 -7.40
N GLN A 151 -2.56 18.63 -8.01
CA GLN A 151 -1.48 19.24 -8.75
C GLN A 151 -2.10 19.87 -10.01
N GLY A 152 -2.19 21.22 -10.01
CA GLY A 152 -2.64 21.94 -11.18
C GLY A 152 -1.55 21.93 -12.25
N ASP A 153 -1.81 21.25 -13.37
CA ASP A 153 -1.14 21.55 -14.63
C ASP A 153 -1.56 22.94 -15.05
N SER A 154 -0.71 23.92 -14.79
CA SER A 154 -1.00 25.32 -15.10
C SER A 154 -0.56 25.61 -16.54
N ALA A 155 -1.50 25.54 -17.48
CA ALA A 155 -1.29 25.93 -18.88
C ALA A 155 -1.35 27.45 -19.14
N ASN A 156 -1.68 28.30 -18.12
CA ASN A 156 -1.85 29.75 -18.26
C ASN A 156 -1.16 30.53 -17.12
N GLU A 157 -0.63 31.72 -17.44
CA GLU A 157 0.02 32.63 -16.44
C GLU A 157 -0.88 32.98 -15.25
N LEU A 158 -2.17 33.23 -15.48
CA LEU A 158 -3.15 33.48 -14.41
C LEU A 158 -3.34 32.27 -13.49
N ALA A 159 -3.30 31.07 -14.04
CA ALA A 159 -3.35 29.82 -13.26
C ALA A 159 -2.09 29.64 -12.41
N ALA A 160 -0.90 30.03 -12.91
CA ALA A 160 0.34 30.00 -12.16
C ALA A 160 0.33 30.97 -10.95
N ILE A 161 -0.21 32.19 -11.13
CA ILE A 161 -0.37 33.16 -10.05
C ILE A 161 -1.37 32.64 -8.98
N ALA A 162 -2.51 32.12 -9.41
CA ALA A 162 -3.50 31.54 -8.51
C ALA A 162 -2.91 30.34 -7.75
N TRP A 163 -2.14 29.51 -8.42
CA TRP A 163 -1.44 28.38 -7.80
C TRP A 163 -0.43 28.85 -6.73
N LEU A 164 0.34 29.92 -7.00
CA LEU A 164 1.26 30.50 -6.03
C LEU A 164 0.53 30.97 -4.75
N PHE A 165 -0.62 31.64 -4.89
CA PHE A 165 -1.43 32.05 -3.74
C PHE A 165 -1.97 30.84 -2.95
N ILE A 166 -2.37 29.77 -3.62
CA ILE A 166 -2.80 28.53 -2.97
C ILE A 166 -1.64 27.92 -2.19
N GLU A 167 -0.43 27.85 -2.76
CA GLU A 167 0.75 27.33 -2.07
C GLU A 167 1.13 28.18 -0.85
N LEU A 168 1.11 29.52 -0.98
CA LEU A 168 1.32 30.41 0.16
C LEU A 168 0.26 30.21 1.26
N ALA A 169 -1.00 30.04 0.88
CA ALA A 169 -2.07 29.76 1.84
C ALA A 169 -1.89 28.40 2.54
N LYS A 170 -1.46 27.37 1.82
CA LYS A 170 -1.16 26.05 2.42
C LYS A 170 -0.09 26.17 3.51
N VAL A 171 0.96 26.95 3.27
CA VAL A 171 2.02 27.19 4.25
C VAL A 171 1.52 28.08 5.39
N ALA A 172 0.85 29.21 5.07
CA ALA A 172 0.35 30.18 6.06
C ALA A 172 -0.57 29.52 7.10
N PHE A 173 -1.37 28.56 6.69
CA PHE A 173 -2.36 27.90 7.53
C PHE A 173 -2.01 26.43 7.84
N ASN A 174 -0.80 25.98 7.55
CA ASN A 174 -0.32 24.60 7.79
C ASN A 174 -1.27 23.52 7.24
N ILE A 175 -1.96 23.79 6.13
CA ILE A 175 -3.02 22.92 5.60
C ILE A 175 -2.49 21.51 5.33
N GLU A 176 -1.33 21.40 4.67
CA GLU A 176 -0.73 20.10 4.33
C GLU A 176 -0.35 19.28 5.57
N VAL A 177 0.18 19.93 6.60
CA VAL A 177 0.55 19.27 7.86
C VAL A 177 -0.69 18.73 8.59
N ILE A 178 -1.79 19.52 8.61
CA ILE A 178 -3.07 19.11 9.20
C ILE A 178 -3.64 17.90 8.43
N LEU A 179 -3.60 17.94 7.10
CA LEU A 179 -4.13 16.89 6.26
C LEU A 179 -3.30 15.62 6.35
N PHE A 180 -1.99 15.74 6.38
CA PHE A 180 -1.10 14.61 6.63
C PHE A 180 -1.41 13.94 7.97
N GLN A 181 -1.55 14.70 9.05
CA GLN A 181 -1.89 14.14 10.36
C GLN A 181 -3.26 13.42 10.37
N ARG A 182 -4.26 14.01 9.70
CA ARG A 182 -5.59 13.37 9.55
C ARG A 182 -5.52 12.09 8.72
N PHE A 183 -4.71 12.08 7.68
CA PHE A 183 -4.48 10.92 6.84
C PHE A 183 -3.84 9.77 7.65
N ILE A 184 -2.76 10.06 8.39
CA ILE A 184 -2.12 9.07 9.27
C ILE A 184 -3.11 8.52 10.29
N GLY A 185 -3.90 9.37 10.93
CA GLY A 185 -4.95 8.94 11.86
C GLY A 185 -5.99 8.01 11.20
N SER A 186 -6.39 8.31 9.96
CA SER A 186 -7.34 7.51 9.20
C SER A 186 -6.75 6.15 8.78
N ILE A 187 -5.48 6.11 8.35
CA ILE A 187 -4.77 4.86 8.04
C ILE A 187 -4.64 4.01 9.30
N THR A 188 -4.17 4.59 10.40
CA THR A 188 -3.97 3.86 11.65
C THR A 188 -5.28 3.25 12.17
N ALA A 189 -6.39 3.99 12.07
CA ALA A 189 -7.70 3.52 12.52
C ALA A 189 -8.28 2.38 11.65
N ARG A 190 -7.81 2.23 10.40
CA ARG A 190 -8.30 1.22 9.45
C ARG A 190 -7.20 0.32 8.92
N ARG A 191 -6.15 0.18 9.69
CA ARG A 191 -4.96 -0.60 9.33
C ARG A 191 -5.32 -2.02 8.90
N ASP A 192 -6.18 -2.70 9.65
CA ASP A 192 -6.58 -4.07 9.38
C ASP A 192 -7.35 -4.19 8.04
N ALA A 193 -8.22 -3.22 7.74
CA ALA A 193 -8.93 -3.20 6.46
C ALA A 193 -7.98 -2.98 5.28
N ILE A 194 -6.97 -2.11 5.44
CA ILE A 194 -5.94 -1.88 4.43
C ILE A 194 -5.10 -3.15 4.23
N HIS A 195 -4.68 -3.79 5.31
CA HIS A 195 -3.96 -5.08 5.25
C HIS A 195 -4.78 -6.17 4.56
N GLY A 196 -6.07 -6.28 4.90
CA GLY A 196 -6.95 -7.25 4.26
C GLY A 196 -7.13 -7.00 2.77
N MET A 197 -7.27 -5.74 2.35
CA MET A 197 -7.33 -5.39 0.93
C MET A 197 -6.03 -5.75 0.19
N PHE A 198 -4.85 -5.46 0.76
CA PHE A 198 -3.57 -5.84 0.17
C PHE A 198 -3.36 -7.36 0.16
N ARG A 199 -3.82 -8.04 1.20
CA ARG A 199 -3.81 -9.51 1.24
C ARG A 199 -4.66 -10.10 0.12
N PHE A 200 -5.85 -9.60 -0.11
CA PHE A 200 -6.72 -10.00 -1.21
C PHE A 200 -6.05 -9.83 -2.58
N ILE A 201 -5.45 -8.65 -2.84
CA ILE A 201 -4.70 -8.39 -4.07
C ILE A 201 -3.54 -9.37 -4.22
N GLY A 202 -2.71 -9.53 -3.19
CA GLY A 202 -1.53 -10.39 -3.23
C GLY A 202 -1.85 -11.88 -3.32
N GLU A 203 -2.93 -12.35 -2.69
CA GLU A 203 -3.38 -13.74 -2.81
C GLU A 203 -3.93 -14.04 -4.20
N THR A 204 -4.62 -13.07 -4.82
CA THR A 204 -5.08 -13.17 -6.22
C THR A 204 -3.88 -13.28 -7.17
N ASP A 205 -2.91 -12.38 -7.05
CA ASP A 205 -1.69 -12.38 -7.87
C ASP A 205 -0.89 -13.69 -7.72
N ALA A 206 -0.68 -14.13 -6.47
CA ALA A 206 -0.01 -15.39 -6.19
C ALA A 206 -0.77 -16.60 -6.77
N ALA A 207 -2.11 -16.62 -6.70
CA ALA A 207 -2.91 -17.72 -7.23
C ALA A 207 -2.84 -17.79 -8.76
N ILE A 208 -2.85 -16.64 -9.45
CA ILE A 208 -2.65 -16.57 -10.91
C ILE A 208 -1.26 -17.06 -11.29
N SER A 209 -0.22 -16.61 -10.58
CA SER A 209 1.17 -17.01 -10.83
C SER A 209 1.37 -18.52 -10.65
N VAL A 210 0.78 -19.11 -9.59
CA VAL A 210 0.84 -20.57 -9.37
C VAL A 210 0.00 -21.33 -10.40
N ALA A 211 -1.16 -20.79 -10.83
CA ALA A 211 -1.96 -21.40 -11.88
C ALA A 211 -1.17 -21.50 -13.20
N ARG A 212 -0.46 -20.42 -13.55
CA ARG A 212 0.42 -20.39 -14.73
C ARG A 212 1.58 -21.38 -14.61
N LEU A 213 2.29 -21.39 -13.47
CA LEU A 213 3.36 -22.35 -13.23
C LEU A 213 2.87 -23.79 -13.40
N ARG A 214 1.68 -24.12 -12.90
CA ARG A 214 1.08 -25.46 -13.03
C ARG A 214 0.71 -25.81 -14.47
N SER A 215 0.41 -24.84 -15.32
CA SER A 215 0.15 -25.10 -16.73
C SER A 215 1.42 -25.36 -17.56
N GLU A 216 2.54 -24.80 -17.12
CA GLU A 216 3.83 -24.89 -17.83
C GLU A 216 4.73 -26.04 -17.32
N THR A 217 4.52 -26.50 -16.09
CA THR A 217 5.39 -27.50 -15.43
C THR A 217 4.58 -28.62 -14.79
N GLN A 218 5.21 -29.82 -14.68
CA GLN A 218 4.62 -30.91 -13.90
C GLN A 218 4.68 -30.55 -12.41
N THR A 219 3.51 -30.41 -11.81
CA THR A 219 3.36 -30.09 -10.39
C THR A 219 2.36 -31.04 -9.74
N CYS A 220 2.46 -31.25 -8.43
CA CYS A 220 1.46 -31.98 -7.65
C CYS A 220 0.94 -31.10 -6.50
N ARG A 221 -0.21 -31.48 -5.95
CA ARG A 221 -0.72 -30.87 -4.72
C ARG A 221 -0.16 -31.60 -3.51
N PRO A 222 0.24 -30.86 -2.46
CA PRO A 222 0.57 -31.50 -1.20
C PRO A 222 -0.69 -32.13 -0.60
N GLN A 223 -0.53 -33.33 -0.03
CA GLN A 223 -1.53 -33.98 0.79
C GLN A 223 -1.16 -33.83 2.25
N PHE A 224 -2.10 -33.34 3.04
CA PHE A 224 -1.89 -33.21 4.48
C PHE A 224 -2.19 -34.53 5.16
N VAL A 225 -1.28 -34.97 6.04
CA VAL A 225 -1.38 -36.18 6.82
C VAL A 225 -1.15 -35.88 8.29
N ASP A 226 -1.75 -36.67 9.16
CA ASP A 226 -1.54 -36.53 10.60
C ASP A 226 -0.14 -37.00 11.01
N GLY A 227 0.48 -36.30 11.96
CA GLY A 227 1.78 -36.68 12.49
C GLY A 227 2.96 -35.89 11.93
N LYS A 228 4.18 -36.31 12.32
CA LYS A 228 5.45 -35.67 11.88
C LYS A 228 6.01 -36.46 10.70
N TYR A 229 5.38 -36.35 9.55
CA TYR A 229 5.74 -37.05 8.35
C TYR A 229 5.84 -36.08 7.15
N LEU A 230 6.93 -36.16 6.39
CA LEU A 230 7.11 -35.47 5.12
C LEU A 230 7.63 -36.45 4.08
N LYS A 231 6.90 -36.59 2.99
CA LYS A 231 7.34 -37.36 1.83
C LYS A 231 7.27 -36.45 0.58
N ALA A 232 8.38 -36.31 -0.10
CA ALA A 232 8.48 -35.57 -1.34
C ALA A 232 9.22 -36.46 -2.36
N GLU A 233 8.55 -36.86 -3.45
CA GLU A 233 9.10 -37.74 -4.48
C GLU A 233 9.41 -36.95 -5.74
N GLN A 234 10.61 -37.13 -6.29
CA GLN A 234 11.03 -36.52 -7.57
C GLN A 234 10.83 -35.01 -7.62
N VAL A 235 11.13 -34.33 -6.53
CA VAL A 235 11.00 -32.87 -6.46
C VAL A 235 12.09 -32.21 -7.28
N VAL A 236 11.70 -31.29 -8.16
CA VAL A 236 12.59 -30.46 -8.99
C VAL A 236 12.45 -28.99 -8.62
N HIS A 237 13.51 -28.22 -8.79
CA HIS A 237 13.46 -26.78 -8.63
C HIS A 237 12.88 -26.13 -9.90
N PRO A 238 11.74 -25.40 -9.83
CA PRO A 238 11.02 -24.95 -11.04
C PRO A 238 11.77 -23.90 -11.87
N LEU A 239 12.81 -23.26 -11.32
CA LEU A 239 13.61 -22.22 -11.98
C LEU A 239 14.98 -22.72 -12.46
N ILE A 240 15.28 -24.01 -12.35
CA ILE A 240 16.57 -24.58 -12.76
C ILE A 240 16.33 -25.58 -13.87
N ASP A 241 16.76 -25.23 -15.08
CA ASP A 241 16.69 -26.11 -16.23
C ASP A 241 17.60 -27.33 -16.02
N GLY A 242 17.07 -28.52 -16.31
CA GLY A 242 17.82 -29.76 -16.13
C GLY A 242 18.09 -30.14 -14.66
N CYS A 243 17.34 -29.59 -13.73
CA CYS A 243 17.45 -29.93 -12.31
C CYS A 243 17.30 -31.43 -12.07
N VAL A 244 18.21 -32.01 -11.30
CA VAL A 244 18.14 -33.43 -10.91
C VAL A 244 17.03 -33.59 -9.88
N PRO A 245 16.04 -34.50 -10.15
CA PRO A 245 14.97 -34.76 -9.22
C PRO A 245 15.48 -35.39 -7.91
N ASN A 246 14.95 -34.90 -6.78
CA ASN A 246 15.30 -35.40 -5.46
C ASN A 246 14.09 -36.04 -4.76
N THR A 247 14.32 -37.11 -4.04
CA THR A 247 13.32 -37.77 -3.19
C THR A 247 13.74 -37.63 -1.73
N LEU A 248 12.82 -37.19 -0.87
CA LEU A 248 13.02 -37.02 0.55
C LEU A 248 11.90 -37.67 1.34
N VAL A 249 12.23 -38.45 2.35
CA VAL A 249 11.29 -38.99 3.31
C VAL A 249 11.78 -38.67 4.72
N LEU A 250 10.96 -38.00 5.51
CA LEU A 250 11.19 -37.75 6.94
C LEU A 250 10.03 -38.38 7.72
N ASP A 251 10.33 -39.34 8.55
CA ASP A 251 9.37 -40.09 9.38
C ASP A 251 9.74 -39.90 10.85
N GLY A 252 9.27 -38.78 11.43
CA GLY A 252 9.55 -38.46 12.82
C GLY A 252 11.00 -38.12 13.16
N THR A 253 11.91 -38.20 12.19
CA THR A 253 13.35 -37.92 12.34
C THR A 253 13.73 -36.60 11.69
N GLY A 254 14.82 -36.00 12.19
CA GLY A 254 15.39 -34.79 11.56
C GLY A 254 16.39 -35.18 10.45
N LEU A 255 16.53 -34.28 9.47
CA LEU A 255 17.57 -34.35 8.44
C LEU A 255 18.65 -33.30 8.72
N LEU A 256 19.90 -33.70 8.76
CA LEU A 256 21.05 -32.81 8.78
C LEU A 256 21.68 -32.72 7.39
N LEU A 257 21.49 -31.62 6.70
CA LEU A 257 22.12 -31.36 5.41
C LEU A 257 23.50 -30.72 5.61
N THR A 258 24.55 -31.41 5.21
CA THR A 258 25.93 -30.91 5.28
C THR A 258 26.52 -30.80 3.88
N GLY A 259 27.44 -29.88 3.68
CA GLY A 259 28.12 -29.69 2.39
C GLY A 259 28.97 -28.42 2.40
N SER A 260 29.91 -28.33 1.45
CA SER A 260 30.69 -27.11 1.23
C SER A 260 29.77 -25.98 0.73
N ASN A 261 30.21 -24.70 0.85
CA ASN A 261 29.39 -23.57 0.38
C ASN A 261 29.11 -23.58 -1.13
N MET A 262 29.86 -24.36 -1.91
CA MET A 262 29.71 -24.49 -3.36
C MET A 262 28.94 -25.75 -3.79
N SER A 263 28.41 -26.54 -2.87
CA SER A 263 27.72 -27.81 -3.16
C SER A 263 26.21 -27.70 -3.34
N GLY A 264 25.66 -26.49 -3.52
CA GLY A 264 24.23 -26.27 -3.79
C GLY A 264 23.28 -26.50 -2.62
N LYS A 265 23.78 -26.54 -1.35
CA LYS A 265 22.94 -26.76 -0.16
C LYS A 265 21.96 -25.63 0.16
N THR A 266 22.13 -24.47 -0.47
CA THR A 266 21.30 -23.26 -0.30
C THR A 266 20.48 -22.91 -1.53
N THR A 267 20.38 -23.82 -2.47
CA THR A 267 19.55 -23.67 -3.68
C THR A 267 18.10 -24.05 -3.39
#